data_6a5f955859affc037b20530cfb7f517a
#
_entry.id   6a5f955859affc037b20530cfb7f517a
#
_cell.length_a   1.000
_cell.length_b   1.000
_cell.length_c   1.000
_cell.angle_alpha   90.00
_cell.angle_beta   90.00
_cell.angle_gamma   90.00
#
_symmetry.space_group_name_H-M   'P 1'
#
loop_
_entity.id
_entity.type
_entity.pdbx_description
1 polymer ?
#
loop_
_entity_poly.entity_id
_entity_poly.type
_entity_poly.pdbx_seq_one_letter_code
_entity_poly.pdbx_strand_id
1 'polypeptide(L)'
;DNLGSQRIDQHVHLWPSGTVIHDIKDEDLEASGSLSQYEWDMEPGGIFTTKQQMLDALFNGEFYVNVHSADNPGGEIYAHLSFDAFAEPPVQEELTASDVDYDIVRFLNQATFGATPRDYEQLRNLIDQDGTNRMQVYELWIDQQISTPRTSMQDLDNHMYSVFSEYTQNALKRESFWPIAVYADDQLRQRMTFALSEILVISTENSMIRNRPQGLGSYWDTLAYEAFGSYKALLKDVTLHP
;
A
#
# COMPACT_ATOMS: atom_id res chain seq x y z
N ASP A 1 10.07 -22.99 -8.04
CA ASP A 1 9.61 -24.32 -7.62
C ASP A 1 10.46 -25.38 -8.28
N ASN A 2 11.37 -26.02 -7.53
CA ASN A 2 12.22 -27.11 -8.00
C ASN A 2 11.84 -28.43 -7.34
N LEU A 3 10.55 -28.59 -6.97
CA LEU A 3 10.07 -29.83 -6.40
C LEU A 3 9.91 -30.89 -7.49
N GLY A 4 10.44 -32.10 -7.28
CA GLY A 4 10.31 -33.23 -8.21
C GLY A 4 8.88 -33.75 -8.31
N SER A 5 8.06 -33.50 -7.27
CA SER A 5 6.66 -33.87 -7.20
C SER A 5 5.83 -32.81 -6.46
N GLN A 6 4.52 -33.05 -6.36
CA GLN A 6 3.64 -32.12 -5.66
C GLN A 6 4.05 -32.00 -4.19
N ARG A 7 4.18 -30.75 -3.70
CA ARG A 7 4.38 -30.43 -2.29
C ARG A 7 3.20 -30.96 -1.48
N ILE A 8 3.47 -31.59 -0.34
CA ILE A 8 2.45 -32.13 0.55
C ILE A 8 2.45 -31.47 1.94
N ASP A 9 3.62 -30.94 2.37
CA ASP A 9 3.75 -30.37 3.70
C ASP A 9 5.03 -29.53 3.83
N GLN A 10 5.07 -28.64 4.84
CA GLN A 10 6.24 -27.84 5.16
C GLN A 10 6.22 -27.43 6.63
N HIS A 11 7.38 -27.47 7.26
CA HIS A 11 7.52 -27.20 8.68
C HIS A 11 8.77 -26.39 8.98
N VAL A 12 8.71 -25.63 10.09
CA VAL A 12 9.90 -25.11 10.75
C VAL A 12 10.32 -26.13 11.82
N HIS A 13 11.57 -26.54 11.79
CA HIS A 13 12.15 -27.50 12.71
C HIS A 13 13.26 -26.90 13.56
N LEU A 14 13.50 -27.49 14.72
CA LEU A 14 14.66 -27.19 15.55
C LEU A 14 15.82 -28.16 15.21
N TRP A 15 16.99 -27.57 14.95
CA TRP A 15 18.24 -28.34 14.74
C TRP A 15 18.99 -28.57 16.06
N PRO A 16 19.63 -29.70 16.30
CA PRO A 16 19.65 -30.91 15.43
C PRO A 16 18.52 -31.90 15.70
N SER A 17 17.58 -31.62 16.62
CA SER A 17 16.58 -32.60 17.09
C SER A 17 15.54 -32.97 16.03
N GLY A 18 15.32 -32.13 15.02
CA GLY A 18 14.25 -32.31 14.03
C GLY A 18 12.84 -32.07 14.60
N THR A 19 12.73 -31.52 15.82
CA THR A 19 11.42 -31.24 16.43
C THR A 19 10.70 -30.18 15.62
N VAL A 20 9.46 -30.44 15.20
CA VAL A 20 8.60 -29.45 14.53
C VAL A 20 8.24 -28.34 15.52
N ILE A 21 8.50 -27.10 15.14
CA ILE A 21 8.23 -25.90 15.92
C ILE A 21 7.00 -25.17 15.40
N HIS A 22 6.80 -25.17 14.09
CA HIS A 22 5.69 -24.49 13.43
C HIS A 22 5.33 -25.19 12.13
N ASP A 23 4.03 -25.40 11.90
CA ASP A 23 3.48 -25.90 10.65
C ASP A 23 3.16 -24.70 9.75
N ILE A 24 3.77 -24.65 8.57
CA ILE A 24 3.51 -23.60 7.57
C ILE A 24 2.38 -24.09 6.67
N LYS A 25 1.20 -23.50 6.80
CA LYS A 25 0.04 -23.88 6.00
C LYS A 25 0.15 -23.37 4.57
N ASP A 26 -0.52 -24.06 3.64
CA ASP A 26 -0.54 -23.63 2.24
C ASP A 26 -1.14 -22.23 2.03
N GLU A 27 -2.06 -21.82 2.90
CA GLU A 27 -2.67 -20.49 2.92
C GLU A 27 -1.71 -19.38 3.37
N ASP A 28 -0.63 -19.73 4.07
CA ASP A 28 0.39 -18.80 4.57
C ASP A 28 1.45 -18.48 3.52
N LEU A 29 1.47 -19.21 2.40
CA LEU A 29 2.46 -19.06 1.33
C LEU A 29 1.79 -18.65 0.02
N GLU A 30 1.99 -17.40 -0.35
CA GLU A 30 1.77 -16.97 -1.72
C GLU A 30 2.86 -17.55 -2.65
N ALA A 31 2.68 -17.37 -3.97
CA ALA A 31 3.61 -17.89 -4.99
C ALA A 31 5.07 -17.41 -4.83
N SER A 32 5.32 -16.38 -4.02
CA SER A 32 6.65 -15.82 -3.73
C SER A 32 7.29 -16.31 -2.43
N GLY A 33 6.55 -17.06 -1.59
CA GLY A 33 7.11 -17.74 -0.42
C GLY A 33 7.70 -16.85 0.67
N SER A 34 7.09 -15.72 1.00
CA SER A 34 7.49 -14.92 2.17
C SER A 34 6.48 -15.06 3.30
N LEU A 35 6.95 -15.42 4.49
CA LEU A 35 6.17 -15.39 5.73
C LEU A 35 6.22 -13.98 6.31
N SER A 36 5.06 -13.39 6.58
CA SER A 36 4.98 -12.13 7.30
C SER A 36 5.01 -12.35 8.82
N GLN A 37 5.29 -11.29 9.58
CA GLN A 37 5.24 -11.35 11.05
C GLN A 37 3.85 -11.69 11.61
N TYR A 38 2.81 -11.67 10.79
CA TYR A 38 1.43 -11.98 11.17
C TYR A 38 1.08 -13.45 10.95
N GLU A 39 1.90 -14.17 10.20
CA GLU A 39 1.68 -15.58 9.86
C GLU A 39 2.40 -16.54 10.81
N TRP A 40 3.35 -16.01 11.60
CA TRP A 40 4.05 -16.77 12.61
C TRP A 40 4.04 -16.07 13.97
N ASP A 41 3.13 -16.48 14.84
CA ASP A 41 2.95 -15.91 16.18
C ASP A 41 4.10 -16.21 17.14
N MET A 42 4.98 -17.16 16.83
CA MET A 42 6.06 -17.63 17.72
C MET A 42 5.56 -17.91 19.15
N GLU A 43 4.45 -18.61 19.26
CA GLU A 43 3.92 -18.99 20.57
C GLU A 43 4.80 -20.04 21.23
N PRO A 44 5.20 -19.85 22.50
CA PRO A 44 6.01 -20.83 23.21
C PRO A 44 5.31 -22.17 23.31
N GLY A 45 6.02 -23.24 22.97
CA GLY A 45 5.50 -24.60 23.00
C GLY A 45 6.62 -25.65 22.94
N GLY A 46 6.29 -26.90 23.23
CA GLY A 46 7.26 -27.96 23.21
C GLY A 46 8.38 -27.75 24.23
N ILE A 47 9.61 -27.57 23.75
CA ILE A 47 10.80 -27.35 24.59
C ILE A 47 10.99 -25.88 25.00
N PHE A 48 10.28 -24.96 24.36
CA PHE A 48 10.38 -23.52 24.68
C PHE A 48 9.29 -23.13 25.68
N THR A 49 9.68 -22.50 26.76
CA THR A 49 8.76 -22.00 27.79
C THR A 49 8.50 -20.51 27.68
N THR A 50 9.32 -19.79 26.90
CA THR A 50 9.17 -18.36 26.67
C THR A 50 9.47 -18.00 25.22
N LYS A 51 8.85 -16.92 24.73
CA LYS A 51 9.12 -16.36 23.42
C LYS A 51 10.59 -15.93 23.25
N GLN A 52 11.22 -15.48 24.34
CA GLN A 52 12.64 -15.10 24.30
C GLN A 52 13.54 -16.29 23.97
N GLN A 53 13.27 -17.47 24.54
CA GLN A 53 14.03 -18.69 24.21
C GLN A 53 13.90 -19.09 22.74
N MET A 54 12.71 -18.91 22.15
CA MET A 54 12.51 -19.14 20.71
C MET A 54 13.30 -18.14 19.87
N LEU A 55 13.29 -16.86 20.26
CA LEU A 55 14.07 -15.83 19.58
C LEU A 55 15.56 -16.10 19.66
N ASP A 56 16.06 -16.48 20.84
CA ASP A 56 17.47 -16.82 21.03
C ASP A 56 17.89 -18.01 20.14
N ALA A 57 17.05 -19.05 20.02
CA ALA A 57 17.29 -20.17 19.14
C ALA A 57 17.27 -19.77 17.66
N LEU A 58 16.34 -18.88 17.25
CA LEU A 58 16.29 -18.33 15.89
C LEU A 58 17.56 -17.53 15.57
N PHE A 59 17.99 -16.64 16.47
CA PHE A 59 19.20 -15.84 16.30
C PHE A 59 20.48 -16.71 16.28
N ASN A 60 20.47 -17.86 16.96
CA ASN A 60 21.54 -18.83 16.92
C ASN A 60 21.56 -19.70 15.65
N GLY A 61 20.58 -19.53 14.75
CA GLY A 61 20.47 -20.33 13.53
C GLY A 61 20.05 -21.80 13.78
N GLU A 62 19.37 -22.04 14.91
CA GLU A 62 18.94 -23.39 15.30
C GLU A 62 17.65 -23.83 14.59
N PHE A 63 17.01 -22.96 13.84
CA PHE A 63 15.80 -23.29 13.09
C PHE A 63 16.10 -23.57 11.62
N TYR A 64 15.37 -24.48 11.03
CA TYR A 64 15.37 -24.71 9.58
C TYR A 64 13.98 -25.00 9.06
N VAL A 65 13.72 -24.60 7.83
CA VAL A 65 12.50 -24.95 7.09
C VAL A 65 12.75 -26.23 6.31
N ASN A 66 11.80 -27.16 6.35
CA ASN A 66 11.81 -28.37 5.55
C ASN A 66 10.51 -28.44 4.72
N VAL A 67 10.64 -28.68 3.43
CA VAL A 67 9.53 -28.83 2.50
C VAL A 67 9.45 -30.26 2.06
N HIS A 68 8.31 -30.89 2.24
CA HIS A 68 8.04 -32.26 1.91
C HIS A 68 7.27 -32.39 0.59
N SER A 69 7.55 -33.42 -0.16
CA SER A 69 6.79 -33.80 -1.36
C SER A 69 6.35 -35.24 -1.30
N ALA A 70 5.44 -35.62 -2.20
CA ALA A 70 4.93 -36.99 -2.27
C ALA A 70 6.05 -38.02 -2.53
N ASP A 71 7.08 -37.65 -3.28
CA ASP A 71 8.21 -38.52 -3.59
C ASP A 71 9.27 -38.52 -2.49
N ASN A 72 9.34 -37.45 -1.70
CA ASN A 72 10.30 -37.28 -0.60
C ASN A 72 9.60 -36.88 0.70
N PRO A 73 8.87 -37.78 1.37
CA PRO A 73 8.14 -37.47 2.59
C PRO A 73 9.06 -37.15 3.79
N GLY A 74 10.35 -37.39 3.69
CA GLY A 74 11.36 -36.98 4.68
C GLY A 74 11.91 -35.58 4.49
N GLY A 75 11.49 -34.89 3.45
CA GLY A 75 11.93 -33.53 3.06
C GLY A 75 12.74 -33.54 1.76
N GLU A 76 12.36 -32.66 0.85
CA GLU A 76 13.03 -32.51 -0.46
C GLU A 76 13.93 -31.27 -0.49
N ILE A 77 13.49 -30.20 0.16
CA ILE A 77 14.24 -28.95 0.26
C ILE A 77 14.29 -28.56 1.74
N TYR A 78 15.48 -28.24 2.22
CA TYR A 78 15.62 -27.65 3.55
C TYR A 78 16.60 -26.47 3.51
N ALA A 79 16.37 -25.48 4.37
CA ALA A 79 17.24 -24.35 4.56
C ALA A 79 17.23 -23.90 6.02
N HIS A 80 18.42 -23.66 6.59
CA HIS A 80 18.52 -23.06 7.91
C HIS A 80 18.03 -21.62 7.86
N LEU A 81 17.25 -21.24 8.86
CA LEU A 81 16.90 -19.85 9.08
C LEU A 81 18.10 -19.22 9.79
N SER A 82 18.83 -18.37 9.08
CA SER A 82 19.92 -17.59 9.65
C SER A 82 19.46 -16.14 9.77
N PHE A 83 19.53 -15.62 10.98
CA PHE A 83 19.42 -14.19 11.20
C PHE A 83 20.84 -13.67 11.36
N ASP A 84 21.35 -13.05 10.34
CA ASP A 84 22.61 -12.32 10.44
C ASP A 84 22.32 -10.94 11.05
N ALA A 85 22.33 -10.89 12.39
CA ALA A 85 22.18 -9.60 13.10
C ALA A 85 23.33 -8.64 12.82
N PHE A 86 24.39 -9.14 12.18
CA PHE A 86 25.56 -8.41 11.71
C PHE A 86 25.70 -8.46 10.19
N ALA A 87 24.75 -9.07 9.47
CA ALA A 87 24.62 -8.72 8.07
C ALA A 87 24.51 -7.19 8.08
N GLU A 88 25.58 -6.54 7.63
CA GLU A 88 25.47 -5.14 7.29
C GLU A 88 24.18 -5.03 6.51
N PRO A 89 23.26 -4.12 6.89
CA PRO A 89 22.04 -3.91 6.13
C PRO A 89 22.46 -3.92 4.67
N PRO A 90 21.78 -4.72 3.80
CA PRO A 90 22.27 -4.96 2.44
C PRO A 90 22.83 -3.64 1.96
N VAL A 91 24.12 -3.63 1.61
CA VAL A 91 24.84 -2.39 1.24
C VAL A 91 23.84 -1.69 0.37
N GLN A 92 23.27 -0.62 0.85
CA GLN A 92 22.39 0.19 0.03
C GLN A 92 23.33 0.57 -1.08
N GLU A 93 23.24 -0.11 -2.24
CA GLU A 93 23.97 0.29 -3.42
C GLU A 93 23.78 1.79 -3.47
N GLU A 94 24.88 2.54 -3.36
CA GLU A 94 24.83 4.00 -3.37
C GLU A 94 23.94 4.37 -4.55
N LEU A 95 22.75 4.87 -4.24
CA LEU A 95 21.75 5.13 -5.27
C LEU A 95 22.39 6.10 -6.25
N THR A 96 22.47 5.69 -7.48
CA THR A 96 22.90 6.60 -8.55
C THR A 96 21.87 7.73 -8.68
N ALA A 97 22.26 8.85 -9.26
CA ALA A 97 21.32 9.93 -9.56
C ALA A 97 20.09 9.42 -10.36
N SER A 98 20.33 8.43 -11.25
CA SER A 98 19.27 7.77 -12.01
C SER A 98 18.30 6.96 -11.16
N ASP A 99 18.77 6.30 -10.09
CA ASP A 99 17.93 5.53 -9.18
C ASP A 99 17.06 6.45 -8.31
N VAL A 100 17.63 7.58 -7.87
CA VAL A 100 16.88 8.63 -7.15
C VAL A 100 15.79 9.21 -8.05
N ASP A 101 16.11 9.51 -9.30
CA ASP A 101 15.16 10.06 -10.27
C ASP A 101 14.01 9.08 -10.53
N TYR A 102 14.31 7.80 -10.70
CA TYR A 102 13.31 6.74 -10.85
C TYR A 102 12.41 6.62 -9.60
N ASP A 103 13.00 6.68 -8.40
CA ASP A 103 12.26 6.55 -7.14
C ASP A 103 11.32 7.75 -6.92
N ILE A 104 11.75 8.97 -7.25
CA ILE A 104 10.89 10.17 -7.20
C ILE A 104 9.67 10.01 -8.14
N VAL A 105 9.91 9.60 -9.38
CA VAL A 105 8.84 9.41 -10.36
C VAL A 105 7.88 8.30 -9.90
N ARG A 106 8.41 7.20 -9.37
CA ARG A 106 7.61 6.10 -8.80
C ARG A 106 6.75 6.58 -7.64
N PHE A 107 7.34 7.34 -6.69
CA PHE A 107 6.62 7.93 -5.55
C PHE A 107 5.47 8.83 -6.02
N LEU A 108 5.75 9.78 -6.91
CA LEU A 108 4.74 10.69 -7.43
C LEU A 108 3.63 9.97 -8.21
N ASN A 109 3.95 8.96 -9.01
CA ASN A 109 2.95 8.17 -9.74
C ASN A 109 2.03 7.37 -8.80
N GLN A 110 2.49 7.01 -7.61
CA GLN A 110 1.67 6.34 -6.59
C GLN A 110 0.83 7.34 -5.78
N ALA A 111 1.42 8.47 -5.43
CA ALA A 111 0.83 9.46 -4.54
C ALA A 111 -0.08 10.49 -5.24
N THR A 112 0.02 10.63 -6.57
CA THR A 112 -0.72 11.59 -7.39
C THR A 112 -1.37 10.93 -8.61
N PHE A 113 -1.95 11.72 -9.50
CA PHE A 113 -2.42 11.24 -10.82
C PHE A 113 -1.31 11.19 -11.88
N GLY A 114 -0.06 11.38 -11.50
CA GLY A 114 1.11 11.28 -12.34
C GLY A 114 2.18 12.28 -11.94
N ALA A 115 3.45 11.91 -12.15
CA ALA A 115 4.57 12.80 -11.91
C ALA A 115 4.56 13.96 -12.92
N THR A 116 4.48 15.19 -12.43
CA THR A 116 4.68 16.37 -13.28
C THR A 116 6.15 16.84 -13.20
N PRO A 117 6.67 17.53 -14.24
CA PRO A 117 8.01 18.10 -14.17
C PRO A 117 8.19 19.02 -12.96
N ARG A 118 7.19 19.80 -12.61
CA ARG A 118 7.20 20.71 -11.44
C ARG A 118 7.40 19.94 -10.14
N ASP A 119 6.59 18.90 -9.92
CA ASP A 119 6.63 18.14 -8.67
C ASP A 119 7.92 17.33 -8.56
N TYR A 120 8.37 16.77 -9.69
CA TYR A 120 9.65 16.08 -9.77
C TYR A 120 10.82 17.03 -9.40
N GLU A 121 10.90 18.21 -10.03
CA GLU A 121 11.96 19.16 -9.75
C GLU A 121 11.93 19.64 -8.29
N GLN A 122 10.73 19.84 -7.72
CA GLN A 122 10.57 20.22 -6.32
C GLN A 122 11.20 19.16 -5.39
N LEU A 123 10.85 17.89 -5.55
CA LEU A 123 11.39 16.82 -4.74
C LEU A 123 12.89 16.60 -5.00
N ARG A 124 13.29 16.63 -6.25
CA ARG A 124 14.70 16.42 -6.66
C ARG A 124 15.65 17.46 -6.06
N ASN A 125 15.20 18.72 -5.97
CA ASN A 125 15.98 19.79 -5.38
C ASN A 125 16.12 19.71 -3.86
N LEU A 126 15.24 18.97 -3.17
CA LEU A 126 15.27 18.78 -1.72
C LEU A 126 16.06 17.53 -1.31
N ILE A 127 16.19 16.57 -2.20
CA ILE A 127 16.94 15.33 -1.96
C ILE A 127 18.42 15.58 -2.25
N ASP A 128 19.30 15.18 -1.33
CA ASP A 128 20.75 15.25 -1.51
C ASP A 128 21.21 14.38 -2.69
N GLN A 129 22.43 14.64 -3.16
CA GLN A 129 22.94 14.03 -4.40
C GLN A 129 23.07 12.50 -4.29
N ASP A 130 23.34 11.99 -3.08
CA ASP A 130 23.40 10.56 -2.79
C ASP A 130 22.04 9.95 -2.41
N GLY A 131 20.99 10.78 -2.29
CA GLY A 131 19.62 10.37 -1.98
C GLY A 131 19.38 9.93 -0.54
N THR A 132 20.27 10.20 0.39
CA THR A 132 20.18 9.71 1.77
C THR A 132 19.00 10.28 2.56
N ASN A 133 18.56 11.50 2.24
CA ASN A 133 17.44 12.15 2.94
C ASN A 133 16.08 11.97 2.24
N ARG A 134 15.98 11.19 1.16
CA ARG A 134 14.75 11.10 0.34
C ARG A 134 13.52 10.70 1.13
N MET A 135 13.64 9.79 2.11
CA MET A 135 12.50 9.36 2.93
C MET A 135 11.95 10.51 3.77
N GLN A 136 12.81 11.35 4.34
CA GLN A 136 12.40 12.54 5.10
C GLN A 136 11.70 13.56 4.18
N VAL A 137 12.18 13.72 2.96
CA VAL A 137 11.57 14.61 1.96
C VAL A 137 10.18 14.09 1.58
N TYR A 138 10.00 12.78 1.39
CA TYR A 138 8.69 12.19 1.11
C TYR A 138 7.72 12.34 2.29
N GLU A 139 8.18 12.14 3.52
CA GLU A 139 7.38 12.37 4.73
C GLU A 139 6.90 13.82 4.80
N LEU A 140 7.81 14.78 4.63
CA LEU A 140 7.46 16.21 4.61
C LEU A 140 6.47 16.57 3.49
N TRP A 141 6.65 15.98 2.31
CA TRP A 141 5.71 16.17 1.20
C TRP A 141 4.33 15.60 1.53
N ILE A 142 4.24 14.41 2.12
CA ILE A 142 2.99 13.79 2.55
C ILE A 142 2.30 14.67 3.60
N ASP A 143 3.02 15.15 4.62
CA ASP A 143 2.48 16.03 5.66
C ASP A 143 1.96 17.34 5.08
N GLN A 144 2.68 17.91 4.12
CA GLN A 144 2.24 19.09 3.38
C GLN A 144 0.95 18.81 2.60
N GLN A 145 0.87 17.69 1.89
CA GLN A 145 -0.33 17.28 1.15
C GLN A 145 -1.54 17.05 2.07
N ILE A 146 -1.34 16.45 3.23
CA ILE A 146 -2.40 16.25 4.22
C ILE A 146 -2.94 17.60 4.72
N SER A 147 -2.06 18.59 4.92
CA SER A 147 -2.41 19.94 5.38
C SER A 147 -2.92 20.86 4.28
N THR A 148 -2.72 20.52 3.03
CA THR A 148 -3.20 21.33 1.88
C THR A 148 -4.72 21.43 1.89
N PRO A 149 -5.28 22.66 1.71
CA PRO A 149 -6.72 22.85 1.63
C PRO A 149 -7.35 21.96 0.55
N ARG A 150 -8.49 21.39 0.88
CA ARG A 150 -9.22 20.50 -0.02
C ARG A 150 -9.78 21.25 -1.23
N THR A 151 -9.51 20.76 -2.41
CA THR A 151 -10.20 21.16 -3.63
C THR A 151 -11.61 20.55 -3.66
N SER A 152 -12.64 21.38 -3.86
CA SER A 152 -14.03 20.94 -3.90
C SER A 152 -14.48 20.70 -5.35
N MET A 153 -14.96 19.48 -5.61
CA MET A 153 -15.57 19.16 -6.90
C MET A 153 -16.91 19.86 -7.07
N GLN A 154 -17.69 20.00 -6.01
CA GLN A 154 -18.98 20.71 -6.08
C GLN A 154 -18.81 22.19 -6.41
N ASP A 155 -17.80 22.84 -5.85
CA ASP A 155 -17.53 24.26 -6.15
C ASP A 155 -17.05 24.43 -7.58
N LEU A 156 -16.21 23.51 -8.07
CA LEU A 156 -15.78 23.51 -9.47
C LEU A 156 -16.97 23.27 -10.43
N ASP A 157 -17.83 22.30 -10.14
CA ASP A 157 -19.06 22.02 -10.89
C ASP A 157 -19.94 23.28 -10.97
N ASN A 158 -20.15 23.95 -9.82
CA ASN A 158 -20.95 25.18 -9.75
C ASN A 158 -20.33 26.31 -10.57
N HIS A 159 -19.00 26.47 -10.49
CA HIS A 159 -18.28 27.46 -11.28
C HIS A 159 -18.39 27.17 -12.78
N MET A 160 -18.08 25.94 -13.20
CA MET A 160 -18.17 25.53 -14.60
C MET A 160 -19.60 25.70 -15.15
N TYR A 161 -20.61 25.37 -14.35
CA TYR A 161 -22.00 25.60 -14.74
C TYR A 161 -22.34 27.06 -14.91
N SER A 162 -21.80 27.94 -14.06
CA SER A 162 -22.02 29.40 -14.19
C SER A 162 -21.41 30.01 -15.43
N VAL A 163 -20.28 29.42 -15.89
CA VAL A 163 -19.54 29.92 -17.07
C VAL A 163 -20.04 29.30 -18.36
N PHE A 164 -20.38 28.00 -18.33
CA PHE A 164 -20.74 27.21 -19.48
C PHE A 164 -22.21 26.75 -19.43
N SER A 165 -23.13 27.72 -19.33
CA SER A 165 -24.59 27.48 -19.18
C SER A 165 -25.24 26.68 -20.31
N GLU A 166 -24.56 26.48 -21.43
CA GLU A 166 -25.03 25.67 -22.57
C GLU A 166 -24.79 24.17 -22.37
N TYR A 167 -23.93 23.77 -21.42
CA TYR A 167 -23.66 22.36 -21.15
C TYR A 167 -24.72 21.78 -20.20
N THR A 168 -25.18 20.58 -20.52
CA THR A 168 -26.04 19.86 -19.57
C THR A 168 -25.24 19.53 -18.30
N GLN A 169 -25.88 19.66 -17.16
CA GLN A 169 -25.25 19.36 -15.85
C GLN A 169 -24.58 17.98 -15.82
N ASN A 170 -25.05 17.02 -16.59
CA ASN A 170 -24.51 15.66 -16.66
C ASN A 170 -23.18 15.56 -17.45
N ALA A 171 -22.92 16.46 -18.38
CA ALA A 171 -21.66 16.50 -19.10
C ALA A 171 -20.55 17.11 -18.23
N LEU A 172 -20.85 18.18 -17.51
CA LEU A 172 -19.89 18.91 -16.68
C LEU A 172 -19.26 18.07 -15.56
N LYS A 173 -20.00 17.11 -14.99
CA LYS A 173 -19.49 16.29 -13.87
C LYS A 173 -18.32 15.39 -14.20
N ARG A 174 -18.29 14.81 -15.39
CA ARG A 174 -17.15 14.05 -15.86
C ARG A 174 -15.99 14.99 -16.24
N GLU A 175 -16.34 16.20 -16.65
CA GLU A 175 -15.36 17.21 -17.02
C GLU A 175 -14.66 17.80 -15.78
N SER A 176 -15.34 17.96 -14.64
CA SER A 176 -14.74 18.50 -13.40
C SER A 176 -13.68 17.60 -12.79
N PHE A 177 -13.73 16.29 -13.02
CA PHE A 177 -12.70 15.37 -12.55
C PHE A 177 -11.32 15.69 -13.15
N TRP A 178 -11.26 15.99 -14.45
CA TRP A 178 -9.98 16.18 -15.13
C TRP A 178 -9.20 17.42 -14.65
N PRO A 179 -9.81 18.61 -14.49
CA PRO A 179 -9.11 19.73 -13.89
C PRO A 179 -8.59 19.44 -12.48
N ILE A 180 -9.35 18.72 -11.66
CA ILE A 180 -8.90 18.30 -10.33
C ILE A 180 -7.71 17.36 -10.43
N ALA A 181 -7.80 16.32 -11.25
CA ALA A 181 -6.72 15.36 -11.41
C ALA A 181 -5.42 15.98 -11.95
N VAL A 182 -5.52 17.05 -12.76
CA VAL A 182 -4.36 17.67 -13.40
C VAL A 182 -3.82 18.88 -12.63
N TYR A 183 -4.68 19.67 -12.01
CA TYR A 183 -4.31 21.01 -11.52
C TYR A 183 -4.54 21.23 -10.02
N ALA A 184 -5.24 20.32 -9.31
CA ALA A 184 -5.45 20.49 -7.88
C ALA A 184 -4.13 20.43 -7.10
N ASP A 185 -3.97 21.31 -6.11
CA ASP A 185 -2.77 21.32 -5.26
C ASP A 185 -2.76 20.17 -4.22
N ASP A 186 -3.94 19.64 -3.86
CA ASP A 186 -4.14 18.56 -2.90
C ASP A 186 -4.15 17.17 -3.58
N GLN A 187 -3.16 16.89 -4.42
CA GLN A 187 -3.08 15.72 -5.29
C GLN A 187 -3.20 14.38 -4.54
N LEU A 188 -2.51 14.24 -3.39
CA LEU A 188 -2.59 13.02 -2.57
C LEU A 188 -4.03 12.78 -2.07
N ARG A 189 -4.70 13.84 -1.63
CA ARG A 189 -6.11 13.77 -1.19
C ARG A 189 -7.02 13.34 -2.34
N GLN A 190 -6.87 13.94 -3.49
CA GLN A 190 -7.69 13.63 -4.66
C GLN A 190 -7.42 12.20 -5.17
N ARG A 191 -6.17 11.75 -5.11
CA ARG A 191 -5.80 10.36 -5.45
C ARG A 191 -6.41 9.35 -4.48
N MET A 192 -6.39 9.66 -3.17
CA MET A 192 -7.06 8.86 -2.14
C MET A 192 -8.58 8.86 -2.35
N THR A 193 -9.17 10.02 -2.64
CA THR A 193 -10.59 10.16 -2.94
C THR A 193 -10.99 9.30 -4.13
N PHE A 194 -10.21 9.28 -5.18
CA PHE A 194 -10.42 8.42 -6.33
C PHE A 194 -10.42 6.93 -5.92
N ALA A 195 -9.43 6.49 -5.15
CA ALA A 195 -9.37 5.11 -4.65
C ALA A 195 -10.60 4.75 -3.79
N LEU A 196 -11.04 5.67 -2.92
CA LEU A 196 -12.26 5.48 -2.12
C LEU A 196 -13.51 5.40 -2.98
N SER A 197 -13.59 6.16 -4.09
CA SER A 197 -14.72 6.14 -5.01
C SER A 197 -14.86 4.81 -5.76
N GLU A 198 -13.77 4.07 -5.95
CA GLU A 198 -13.77 2.73 -6.56
C GLU A 198 -14.26 1.64 -5.57
N ILE A 199 -14.19 1.94 -4.27
CA ILE A 199 -14.69 1.05 -3.20
C ILE A 199 -16.14 1.39 -2.84
N LEU A 200 -16.42 2.67 -2.62
CA LEU A 200 -17.72 3.21 -2.22
C LEU A 200 -18.43 3.80 -3.45
N VAL A 201 -18.85 2.92 -4.34
CA VAL A 201 -19.35 3.27 -5.66
C VAL A 201 -20.78 3.77 -5.62
N ILE A 202 -21.05 4.90 -6.32
CA ILE A 202 -22.41 5.32 -6.66
C ILE A 202 -22.60 5.28 -8.18
N SER A 203 -23.80 4.91 -8.63
CA SER A 203 -24.08 4.74 -10.04
C SER A 203 -25.00 5.83 -10.58
N THR A 204 -24.60 6.47 -11.67
CA THR A 204 -25.41 7.44 -12.42
C THR A 204 -26.48 6.78 -13.32
N GLU A 205 -26.52 5.46 -13.39
CA GLU A 205 -27.59 4.73 -14.09
C GLU A 205 -28.95 4.90 -13.39
N ASN A 206 -28.92 5.13 -12.07
CA ASN A 206 -30.14 5.48 -11.35
C ASN A 206 -30.61 6.89 -11.76
N SER A 207 -31.86 7.01 -12.21
CA SER A 207 -32.43 8.28 -12.69
C SER A 207 -32.51 9.35 -11.59
N MET A 208 -32.65 8.95 -10.32
CA MET A 208 -32.68 9.89 -9.19
C MET A 208 -31.32 10.57 -9.01
N ILE A 209 -30.23 9.82 -9.14
CA ILE A 209 -28.87 10.35 -9.04
C ILE A 209 -28.51 11.11 -10.32
N ARG A 210 -28.87 10.56 -11.50
CA ARG A 210 -28.62 11.18 -12.80
C ARG A 210 -29.17 12.60 -12.89
N ASN A 211 -30.36 12.82 -12.33
CA ASN A 211 -31.05 14.12 -12.40
C ASN A 211 -30.64 15.08 -11.27
N ARG A 212 -29.71 14.69 -10.41
CA ARG A 212 -29.21 15.51 -9.29
C ARG A 212 -27.68 15.63 -9.33
N PRO A 213 -27.17 16.40 -10.27
CA PRO A 213 -25.74 16.54 -10.49
C PRO A 213 -24.95 17.04 -9.30
N GLN A 214 -25.48 17.98 -8.56
CA GLN A 214 -24.83 18.48 -7.34
C GLN A 214 -24.56 17.38 -6.32
N GLY A 215 -25.36 16.31 -6.31
CA GLY A 215 -25.18 15.16 -5.44
C GLY A 215 -23.89 14.38 -5.72
N LEU A 216 -23.41 14.32 -6.98
CA LEU A 216 -22.17 13.64 -7.30
C LEU A 216 -20.94 14.41 -6.86
N GLY A 217 -20.92 15.74 -7.10
CA GLY A 217 -19.84 16.59 -6.59
C GLY A 217 -19.79 16.62 -5.07
N SER A 218 -20.96 16.71 -4.40
CA SER A 218 -21.07 16.62 -2.95
C SER A 218 -20.62 15.26 -2.40
N TYR A 219 -20.95 14.17 -3.09
CA TYR A 219 -20.49 12.83 -2.71
C TYR A 219 -18.96 12.71 -2.81
N TRP A 220 -18.38 13.16 -3.91
CA TRP A 220 -16.93 13.24 -4.07
C TRP A 220 -16.28 14.05 -2.94
N ASP A 221 -16.85 15.21 -2.64
CA ASP A 221 -16.37 16.06 -1.57
C ASP A 221 -16.45 15.42 -0.17
N THR A 222 -17.45 14.56 0.05
CA THR A 222 -17.56 13.77 1.28
C THR A 222 -16.42 12.76 1.38
N LEU A 223 -16.09 12.05 0.29
CA LEU A 223 -14.94 11.15 0.25
C LEU A 223 -13.63 11.92 0.46
N ALA A 224 -13.48 13.08 -0.18
CA ALA A 224 -12.28 13.91 -0.07
C ALA A 224 -12.09 14.49 1.35
N TYR A 225 -13.18 14.80 2.04
CA TYR A 225 -13.15 15.27 3.43
C TYR A 225 -12.63 14.17 4.36
N GLU A 226 -13.08 12.95 4.17
CA GLU A 226 -12.73 11.80 5.00
C GLU A 226 -11.47 11.04 4.51
N ALA A 227 -10.81 11.50 3.43
CA ALA A 227 -9.72 10.79 2.77
C ALA A 227 -8.53 10.45 3.70
N PHE A 228 -8.30 11.25 4.73
CA PHE A 228 -7.27 11.04 5.76
C PHE A 228 -7.87 10.88 7.16
N GLY A 229 -9.19 10.70 7.23
CA GLY A 229 -9.94 10.53 8.47
C GLY A 229 -10.10 9.08 8.91
N SER A 230 -11.05 8.85 9.80
CA SER A 230 -11.34 7.49 10.23
C SER A 230 -12.32 6.79 9.26
N TYR A 231 -12.06 5.52 8.97
CA TYR A 231 -12.95 4.73 8.12
C TYR A 231 -14.39 4.63 8.69
N LYS A 232 -14.52 4.69 10.01
CA LYS A 232 -15.83 4.72 10.68
C LYS A 232 -16.61 6.01 10.37
N ALA A 233 -15.93 7.16 10.38
CA ALA A 233 -16.54 8.45 10.01
C ALA A 233 -16.93 8.44 8.53
N LEU A 234 -16.04 8.02 7.65
CA LEU A 234 -16.30 7.85 6.23
C LEU A 234 -17.57 7.01 5.96
N LEU A 235 -17.67 5.81 6.54
CA LEU A 235 -18.84 4.94 6.35
C LEU A 235 -20.14 5.60 6.85
N LYS A 236 -20.08 6.30 7.97
CA LYS A 236 -21.22 7.04 8.51
C LYS A 236 -21.67 8.12 7.52
N ASP A 237 -20.74 8.95 7.06
CA ASP A 237 -21.05 10.08 6.21
C ASP A 237 -21.53 9.65 4.82
N VAL A 238 -20.94 8.61 4.25
CA VAL A 238 -21.42 7.99 3.01
C VAL A 238 -22.81 7.39 3.15
N THR A 239 -23.10 6.72 4.28
CA THR A 239 -24.42 6.10 4.53
C THR A 239 -25.52 7.15 4.69
N LEU A 240 -25.18 8.30 5.25
CA LEU A 240 -26.13 9.39 5.52
C LEU A 240 -26.15 10.45 4.41
N HIS A 241 -25.34 10.28 3.38
CA HIS A 241 -25.30 11.22 2.25
C HIS A 241 -26.64 11.25 1.53
N PRO A 242 -27.24 12.44 1.24
CA PRO A 242 -28.58 12.59 0.67
C PRO A 242 -28.71 12.05 -0.76
#